data_ee558e44c34bb8f6622d129d12e2714e
#
_entry.id   ee558e44c34bb8f6622d129d12e2714e
#
_cell.length_a   1.000
_cell.length_b   1.000
_cell.length_c   1.000
_cell.angle_alpha   90.00
_cell.angle_beta   90.00
_cell.angle_gamma   90.00
#
_symmetry.space_group_name_H-M   'P 1'
#
loop_
_entity.id
_entity.type
_entity.pdbx_description
1 polymer ?
#
loop_
_entity_poly.entity_id
_entity_poly.type
_entity_poly.pdbx_seq_one_letter_code
_entity_poly.pdbx_strand_id
1 'polypeptide(L)'
;TAMDCVRTAVRQGAKSVTCVYRRDKANMPGSPREVKHAMSEGVRFEFNTSPVGLVHEDRQLTGLEVVRTRLVDSGSGRARPEVIEGSETVLPASALIFAFGYRPSPPEWLNTMGVETDDWGLVRMDDRLPGQTSNPAVFAAGDMVRGSDLVVTAVADARQAALSIVEYLDTLQSARKSA
;
A
#
# COMPACT_ATOMS: atom_id res chain seq x y z
N THR A 1 6.94 3.33 -3.76
CA THR A 1 7.81 2.17 -4.10
C THR A 1 7.94 1.96 -5.60
N ALA A 2 6.84 1.77 -6.39
CA ALA A 2 6.97 1.48 -7.83
C ALA A 2 7.74 2.58 -8.57
N MET A 3 7.46 3.85 -8.30
CA MET A 3 8.16 4.97 -8.92
C MET A 3 9.64 5.01 -8.56
N ASP A 4 9.99 4.66 -7.33
CA ASP A 4 11.39 4.56 -6.89
C ASP A 4 12.12 3.43 -7.62
N CYS A 5 11.47 2.26 -7.73
CA CYS A 5 12.04 1.09 -8.41
C CYS A 5 12.34 1.39 -9.89
N VAL A 6 11.35 1.92 -10.64
CA VAL A 6 11.54 2.14 -12.08
C VAL A 6 12.56 3.24 -12.37
N ARG A 7 12.59 4.32 -11.59
CA ARG A 7 13.56 5.40 -11.76
C ARG A 7 14.97 4.96 -11.35
N THR A 8 15.09 4.18 -10.27
CA THR A 8 16.37 3.59 -9.86
C THR A 8 16.89 2.66 -10.94
N ALA A 9 16.06 1.79 -11.52
CA ALA A 9 16.47 0.88 -12.58
C ALA A 9 17.01 1.64 -13.82
N VAL A 10 16.33 2.72 -14.25
CA VAL A 10 16.83 3.59 -15.34
C VAL A 10 18.19 4.17 -14.99
N ARG A 11 18.35 4.74 -13.79
CA ARG A 11 19.59 5.38 -13.33
C ARG A 11 20.74 4.40 -13.13
N GLN A 12 20.43 3.12 -12.87
CA GLN A 12 21.41 2.03 -12.81
C GLN A 12 21.79 1.48 -14.20
N GLY A 13 21.28 2.07 -15.28
CA GLY A 13 21.67 1.73 -16.65
C GLY A 13 20.90 0.57 -17.26
N ALA A 14 19.70 0.25 -16.78
CA ALA A 14 18.84 -0.71 -17.46
C ALA A 14 18.52 -0.24 -18.88
N LYS A 15 18.65 -1.16 -19.87
CA LYS A 15 18.41 -0.85 -21.31
C LYS A 15 16.99 -0.37 -21.58
N SER A 16 16.03 -0.92 -20.86
CA SER A 16 14.62 -0.52 -20.91
C SER A 16 13.96 -0.82 -19.59
N VAL A 17 13.04 0.05 -19.17
CA VAL A 17 12.25 -0.13 -17.95
C VAL A 17 10.78 0.07 -18.30
N THR A 18 9.93 -0.89 -17.93
CA THR A 18 8.49 -0.85 -18.16
C THR A 18 7.76 -1.01 -16.84
N CYS A 19 6.88 -0.08 -16.52
CA CYS A 19 5.96 -0.17 -15.39
C CYS A 19 4.63 -0.75 -15.89
N VAL A 20 4.27 -1.94 -15.41
CA VAL A 20 2.99 -2.58 -15.73
C VAL A 20 1.99 -2.25 -14.63
N TYR A 21 0.82 -1.71 -15.00
CA TYR A 21 -0.20 -1.31 -14.05
C TYR A 21 -1.60 -1.71 -14.51
N ARG A 22 -2.33 -2.42 -13.64
CA ARG A 22 -3.63 -3.05 -13.94
C ARG A 22 -4.82 -2.09 -14.10
N ARG A 23 -4.63 -0.78 -13.91
CA ARG A 23 -5.64 0.26 -14.10
C ARG A 23 -5.11 1.32 -15.05
N ASP A 24 -5.93 2.31 -15.33
CA ASP A 24 -5.52 3.46 -16.12
C ASP A 24 -4.65 4.44 -15.32
N LYS A 25 -4.12 5.44 -16.02
CA LYS A 25 -3.27 6.48 -15.44
C LYS A 25 -4.00 7.32 -14.38
N ALA A 26 -5.29 7.59 -14.57
CA ALA A 26 -6.09 8.41 -13.67
C ALA A 26 -6.30 7.72 -12.31
N ASN A 27 -6.36 6.38 -12.32
CA ASN A 27 -6.54 5.56 -11.13
C ASN A 27 -5.23 5.10 -10.47
N MET A 28 -4.08 5.62 -10.94
CA MET A 28 -2.79 5.28 -10.35
C MET A 28 -2.63 5.99 -8.99
N PRO A 29 -2.30 5.27 -7.89
CA PRO A 29 -2.20 5.86 -6.54
C PRO A 29 -0.93 6.69 -6.33
N GLY A 30 0.00 6.68 -7.28
CA GLY A 30 1.22 7.47 -7.22
C GLY A 30 0.97 8.96 -7.49
N SER A 31 1.87 9.80 -7.02
CA SER A 31 1.86 11.23 -7.35
C SER A 31 1.95 11.44 -8.86
N PRO A 32 1.03 12.21 -9.49
CA PRO A 32 1.13 12.53 -10.92
C PRO A 32 2.48 13.13 -11.32
N ARG A 33 3.12 13.86 -10.41
CA ARG A 33 4.45 14.44 -10.58
C ARG A 33 5.52 13.36 -10.69
N GLU A 34 5.49 12.34 -9.83
CA GLU A 34 6.44 11.23 -9.88
C GLU A 34 6.29 10.39 -11.15
N VAL A 35 5.05 10.11 -11.57
CA VAL A 35 4.76 9.44 -12.83
C VAL A 35 5.33 10.24 -14.03
N LYS A 36 5.12 11.57 -14.03
CA LYS A 36 5.69 12.45 -15.06
C LYS A 36 7.21 12.40 -15.07
N HIS A 37 7.86 12.42 -13.90
CA HIS A 37 9.32 12.31 -13.80
C HIS A 37 9.81 10.95 -14.32
N ALA A 38 9.18 9.85 -13.95
CA ALA A 38 9.53 8.52 -14.45
C ALA A 38 9.43 8.44 -15.98
N MET A 39 8.36 8.98 -16.57
CA MET A 39 8.20 9.07 -18.03
C MET A 39 9.29 9.92 -18.68
N SER A 40 9.65 11.06 -18.10
CA SER A 40 10.72 11.93 -18.62
C SER A 40 12.12 11.31 -18.51
N GLU A 41 12.32 10.37 -17.60
CA GLU A 41 13.54 9.57 -17.46
C GLU A 41 13.56 8.34 -18.40
N GLY A 42 12.52 8.13 -19.23
CA GLY A 42 12.49 7.06 -20.22
C GLY A 42 11.75 5.79 -19.78
N VAL A 43 11.07 5.79 -18.62
CA VAL A 43 10.21 4.67 -18.21
C VAL A 43 8.98 4.57 -19.10
N ARG A 44 8.74 3.40 -19.65
CA ARG A 44 7.49 3.07 -20.37
C ARG A 44 6.42 2.61 -19.39
N PHE A 45 5.16 2.95 -19.65
CA PHE A 45 4.03 2.54 -18.85
C PHE A 45 3.04 1.74 -19.69
N GLU A 46 2.77 0.52 -19.25
CA GLU A 46 1.70 -0.34 -19.76
C GLU A 46 0.51 -0.27 -18.78
N PHE A 47 -0.37 0.70 -19.03
CA PHE A 47 -1.63 0.84 -18.29
C PHE A 47 -2.66 -0.19 -18.74
N ASN A 48 -3.67 -0.44 -17.89
CA ASN A 48 -4.71 -1.43 -18.13
C ASN A 48 -4.13 -2.80 -18.50
N THR A 49 -3.07 -3.19 -17.82
CA THR A 49 -2.31 -4.40 -18.07
C THR A 49 -1.97 -5.09 -16.77
N SER A 50 -2.32 -6.35 -16.62
CA SER A 50 -2.09 -7.15 -15.42
C SER A 50 -1.14 -8.31 -15.69
N PRO A 51 -0.12 -8.56 -14.85
CA PRO A 51 0.71 -9.75 -14.98
C PRO A 51 -0.10 -11.01 -14.62
N VAL A 52 0.12 -12.09 -15.36
CA VAL A 52 -0.54 -13.39 -15.18
C VAL A 52 0.45 -14.55 -15.10
N GLY A 53 1.66 -14.41 -15.65
CA GLY A 53 2.66 -15.47 -15.66
C GLY A 53 4.07 -14.98 -15.88
N LEU A 54 5.05 -15.86 -15.66
CA LEU A 54 6.45 -15.63 -15.94
C LEU A 54 6.90 -16.57 -17.05
N VAL A 55 7.63 -16.03 -18.02
CA VAL A 55 8.28 -16.83 -19.08
C VAL A 55 9.76 -16.94 -18.77
N HIS A 56 10.28 -18.15 -18.75
CA HIS A 56 11.68 -18.43 -18.43
C HIS A 56 12.24 -19.54 -19.33
N GLU A 57 13.53 -19.44 -19.62
CA GLU A 57 14.33 -20.46 -20.31
C GLU A 57 15.56 -20.72 -19.45
N ASP A 58 15.91 -21.98 -19.25
CA ASP A 58 17.09 -22.40 -18.48
C ASP A 58 17.27 -21.66 -17.12
N ARG A 59 16.16 -21.47 -16.39
CA ARG A 59 16.10 -20.72 -15.11
C ARG A 59 16.35 -19.21 -15.23
N GLN A 60 16.41 -18.67 -16.44
CA GLN A 60 16.51 -17.23 -16.65
C GLN A 60 15.15 -16.67 -17.07
N LEU A 61 14.76 -15.56 -16.45
CA LEU A 61 13.56 -14.84 -16.85
C LEU A 61 13.76 -14.26 -18.25
N THR A 62 12.85 -14.58 -19.18
CA THR A 62 12.87 -14.09 -20.55
C THR A 62 11.65 -13.21 -20.87
N GLY A 63 10.60 -13.27 -20.05
CA GLY A 63 9.41 -12.46 -20.26
C GLY A 63 8.42 -12.47 -19.10
N LEU A 64 7.51 -11.51 -19.17
CA LEU A 64 6.34 -11.39 -18.32
C LEU A 64 5.10 -11.59 -19.18
N GLU A 65 4.32 -12.62 -18.89
CA GLU A 65 3.02 -12.81 -19.49
C GLU A 65 2.01 -11.86 -18.86
N VAL A 66 1.28 -11.13 -19.70
CA VAL A 66 0.34 -10.11 -19.28
C VAL A 66 -0.98 -10.22 -20.04
N VAL A 67 -2.04 -9.73 -19.42
CA VAL A 67 -3.37 -9.59 -20.05
C VAL A 67 -3.81 -8.13 -19.97
N ARG A 68 -4.64 -7.72 -20.93
CA ARG A 68 -5.31 -6.43 -20.87
C ARG A 68 -6.43 -6.45 -19.85
N THR A 69 -6.69 -5.30 -19.24
CA THR A 69 -7.79 -5.10 -18.29
C THR A 69 -8.65 -3.92 -18.73
N ARG A 70 -9.93 -3.96 -18.36
CA ARG A 70 -10.85 -2.81 -18.42
C ARG A 70 -11.32 -2.48 -17.03
N LEU A 71 -11.62 -1.21 -16.77
CA LEU A 71 -12.21 -0.78 -15.51
C LEU A 71 -13.72 -0.94 -15.60
N VAL A 72 -14.29 -1.63 -14.60
CA VAL A 72 -15.72 -1.76 -14.41
C VAL A 72 -16.12 -1.09 -13.10
N ASP A 73 -17.26 -0.39 -13.13
CA ASP A 73 -17.81 0.20 -11.93
C ASP A 73 -18.28 -0.91 -10.98
N SER A 74 -17.78 -0.90 -9.76
CA SER A 74 -18.13 -1.90 -8.75
C SER A 74 -19.32 -1.47 -7.87
N GLY A 75 -19.89 -0.28 -8.11
CA GLY A 75 -21.01 0.26 -7.32
C GLY A 75 -20.65 0.64 -5.87
N SER A 76 -19.43 0.34 -5.42
CA SER A 76 -18.99 0.55 -4.03
C SER A 76 -17.57 1.14 -3.96
N GLY A 77 -17.33 2.27 -4.65
CA GLY A 77 -16.06 2.99 -4.54
C GLY A 77 -15.15 2.86 -5.75
N ARG A 78 -13.91 2.40 -5.60
CA ARG A 78 -12.88 2.44 -6.66
C ARG A 78 -13.14 1.38 -7.74
N ALA A 79 -13.21 1.80 -9.02
CA ALA A 79 -13.41 0.92 -10.17
C ALA A 79 -12.49 -0.32 -10.15
N ARG A 80 -13.05 -1.48 -10.44
CA ARG A 80 -12.37 -2.77 -10.40
C ARG A 80 -11.78 -3.11 -11.79
N PRO A 81 -10.50 -3.53 -11.88
CA PRO A 81 -9.96 -4.06 -13.13
C PRO A 81 -10.53 -5.45 -13.41
N GLU A 82 -11.06 -5.64 -14.59
CA GLU A 82 -11.54 -6.93 -15.14
C GLU A 82 -10.66 -7.33 -16.30
N VAL A 83 -10.30 -8.60 -16.36
CA VAL A 83 -9.46 -9.16 -17.44
C VAL A 83 -10.25 -9.22 -18.75
N ILE A 84 -9.59 -8.88 -19.85
CA ILE A 84 -10.10 -9.09 -21.20
C ILE A 84 -9.55 -10.42 -21.70
N GLU A 85 -10.42 -11.42 -21.83
CA GLU A 85 -10.05 -12.75 -22.32
C GLU A 85 -9.47 -12.68 -23.75
N GLY A 86 -8.47 -13.52 -24.03
CA GLY A 86 -7.81 -13.57 -25.35
C GLY A 86 -6.86 -12.40 -25.62
N SER A 87 -6.48 -11.63 -24.58
CA SER A 87 -5.57 -10.49 -24.69
C SER A 87 -4.16 -10.80 -24.17
N GLU A 88 -3.84 -12.08 -23.96
CA GLU A 88 -2.56 -12.55 -23.46
C GLU A 88 -1.43 -12.15 -24.41
N THR A 89 -0.38 -11.55 -23.86
CA THR A 89 0.84 -11.20 -24.59
C THR A 89 2.05 -11.35 -23.67
N VAL A 90 3.24 -11.49 -24.26
CA VAL A 90 4.49 -11.57 -23.52
C VAL A 90 5.29 -10.28 -23.71
N LEU A 91 5.61 -9.62 -22.61
CA LEU A 91 6.56 -8.52 -22.57
C LEU A 91 7.96 -9.06 -22.30
N PRO A 92 8.94 -8.87 -23.19
CA PRO A 92 10.31 -9.32 -22.95
C PRO A 92 10.88 -8.66 -21.68
N ALA A 93 11.42 -9.47 -20.77
CA ALA A 93 12.02 -8.99 -19.53
C ALA A 93 13.10 -9.94 -19.03
N SER A 94 14.23 -9.42 -18.58
CA SER A 94 15.30 -10.20 -17.93
C SER A 94 15.31 -10.03 -16.41
N ALA A 95 14.54 -9.09 -15.88
CA ALA A 95 14.34 -8.87 -14.44
C ALA A 95 12.93 -8.36 -14.17
N LEU A 96 12.39 -8.70 -13.01
CA LEU A 96 11.08 -8.29 -12.55
C LEU A 96 11.14 -7.84 -11.10
N ILE A 97 10.50 -6.72 -10.79
CA ILE A 97 10.34 -6.20 -9.43
C ILE A 97 8.85 -6.12 -9.11
N PHE A 98 8.41 -6.84 -8.08
CA PHE A 98 7.05 -6.74 -7.56
C PHE A 98 6.93 -5.52 -6.66
N ALA A 99 6.12 -4.55 -7.09
CA ALA A 99 5.87 -3.31 -6.36
C ALA A 99 4.39 -3.17 -6.01
N PHE A 100 3.76 -4.24 -5.51
CA PHE A 100 2.32 -4.32 -5.25
C PHE A 100 1.86 -3.61 -3.98
N GLY A 101 2.78 -3.02 -3.23
CA GLY A 101 2.55 -2.41 -1.93
C GLY A 101 2.59 -3.42 -0.80
N TYR A 102 2.04 -3.02 0.33
CA TYR A 102 2.07 -3.82 1.56
C TYR A 102 0.66 -4.15 2.01
N ARG A 103 0.54 -5.27 2.73
CA ARG A 103 -0.64 -5.60 3.51
C ARG A 103 -0.27 -5.49 4.98
N PRO A 104 -1.18 -5.03 5.84
CA PRO A 104 -0.99 -5.07 7.28
C PRO A 104 -0.67 -6.49 7.73
N SER A 105 0.26 -6.61 8.67
CA SER A 105 0.63 -7.88 9.30
C SER A 105 0.69 -7.67 10.81
N PRO A 106 -0.47 -7.58 11.47
CA PRO A 106 -0.53 -7.34 12.91
C PRO A 106 0.13 -8.50 13.65
N PRO A 107 1.00 -8.21 14.64
CA PRO A 107 1.63 -9.27 15.43
C PRO A 107 0.57 -9.95 16.32
N GLU A 108 0.73 -11.26 16.54
CA GLU A 108 -0.24 -12.09 17.28
C GLU A 108 -0.51 -11.61 18.71
N TRP A 109 0.49 -10.99 19.36
CA TRP A 109 0.33 -10.48 20.71
C TRP A 109 -0.73 -9.36 20.84
N LEU A 110 -1.10 -8.67 19.76
CA LEU A 110 -2.20 -7.70 19.79
C LEU A 110 -3.51 -8.36 20.25
N ASN A 111 -3.81 -9.55 19.72
CA ASN A 111 -5.01 -10.30 20.09
C ASN A 111 -4.98 -10.69 21.57
N THR A 112 -3.82 -11.11 22.09
CA THR A 112 -3.68 -11.49 23.51
C THR A 112 -3.84 -10.30 24.45
N MET A 113 -3.60 -9.09 23.95
CA MET A 113 -3.84 -7.84 24.67
C MET A 113 -5.26 -7.27 24.48
N GLY A 114 -6.13 -7.97 23.76
CA GLY A 114 -7.50 -7.52 23.50
C GLY A 114 -7.58 -6.33 22.53
N VAL A 115 -6.57 -6.17 21.68
CA VAL A 115 -6.60 -5.17 20.58
C VAL A 115 -7.20 -5.80 19.34
N GLU A 116 -8.32 -5.28 18.90
CA GLU A 116 -9.04 -5.77 17.72
C GLU A 116 -8.44 -5.23 16.42
N THR A 117 -8.51 -6.04 15.38
CA THR A 117 -8.18 -5.66 14.01
C THR A 117 -9.39 -5.86 13.09
N ASP A 118 -9.41 -5.18 11.96
CA ASP A 118 -10.38 -5.41 10.91
C ASP A 118 -9.97 -6.59 10.00
N ASP A 119 -10.80 -6.90 9.00
CA ASP A 119 -10.57 -8.00 8.03
C ASP A 119 -9.33 -7.78 7.15
N TRP A 120 -8.80 -6.55 7.10
CA TRP A 120 -7.57 -6.20 6.41
C TRP A 120 -6.33 -6.31 7.29
N GLY A 121 -6.51 -6.47 8.61
CA GLY A 121 -5.44 -6.50 9.61
C GLY A 121 -5.07 -5.11 10.15
N LEU A 122 -5.89 -4.09 9.93
CA LEU A 122 -5.70 -2.77 10.51
C LEU A 122 -6.25 -2.74 11.93
N VAL A 123 -5.56 -2.05 12.84
CA VAL A 123 -6.00 -1.89 14.23
C VAL A 123 -7.28 -1.04 14.26
N ARG A 124 -8.31 -1.57 14.92
CA ARG A 124 -9.55 -0.84 15.16
C ARG A 124 -9.38 0.20 16.25
N MET A 125 -9.87 1.38 15.96
CA MET A 125 -9.85 2.51 16.89
C MET A 125 -11.15 2.57 17.66
N ASP A 126 -11.06 3.07 18.89
CA ASP A 126 -12.20 3.42 19.73
C ASP A 126 -12.50 4.92 19.59
N ASP A 127 -13.74 5.33 19.83
CA ASP A 127 -14.16 6.73 19.73
C ASP A 127 -13.88 7.57 21.00
N ARG A 128 -13.32 6.95 22.06
CA ARG A 128 -13.08 7.62 23.35
C ARG A 128 -11.99 8.68 23.26
N LEU A 129 -10.81 8.31 22.75
CA LEU A 129 -9.68 9.22 22.56
C LEU A 129 -9.01 8.93 21.21
N PRO A 130 -8.56 9.96 20.48
CA PRO A 130 -7.81 9.76 19.24
C PRO A 130 -6.60 8.84 19.43
N GLY A 131 -6.51 7.81 18.63
CA GLY A 131 -5.44 6.82 18.74
C GLY A 131 -5.68 5.70 19.75
N GLN A 132 -6.75 5.73 20.55
CA GLN A 132 -7.06 4.68 21.51
C GLN A 132 -7.69 3.47 20.79
N THR A 133 -7.27 2.26 21.16
CA THR A 133 -7.76 1.01 20.59
C THR A 133 -8.92 0.42 21.43
N SER A 134 -9.41 -0.77 21.04
CA SER A 134 -10.36 -1.56 21.85
C SER A 134 -9.84 -1.85 23.26
N ASN A 135 -8.50 -1.95 23.46
CA ASN A 135 -7.90 -1.96 24.79
C ASN A 135 -7.59 -0.51 25.23
N PRO A 136 -8.21 -0.01 26.32
CA PRO A 136 -8.05 1.37 26.75
C PRO A 136 -6.61 1.81 27.03
N ALA A 137 -5.73 0.88 27.39
CA ALA A 137 -4.32 1.17 27.71
C ALA A 137 -3.39 1.10 26.50
N VAL A 138 -3.92 0.77 25.30
CA VAL A 138 -3.14 0.63 24.07
C VAL A 138 -3.58 1.68 23.07
N PHE A 139 -2.60 2.38 22.50
CA PHE A 139 -2.80 3.39 21.47
C PHE A 139 -2.06 2.99 20.20
N ALA A 140 -2.64 3.30 19.04
CA ALA A 140 -2.09 3.01 17.73
C ALA A 140 -2.19 4.23 16.79
N ALA A 141 -1.28 4.35 15.84
CA ALA A 141 -1.24 5.47 14.90
C ALA A 141 -0.54 5.07 13.59
N GLY A 142 -0.73 5.86 12.54
CA GLY A 142 -0.06 5.68 11.25
C GLY A 142 -0.55 4.48 10.46
N ASP A 143 0.36 3.83 9.74
CA ASP A 143 0.03 2.78 8.76
C ASP A 143 -0.70 1.57 9.35
N MET A 144 -0.49 1.27 10.62
CA MET A 144 -1.20 0.15 11.25
C MET A 144 -2.69 0.43 11.52
N VAL A 145 -3.11 1.70 11.40
CA VAL A 145 -4.52 2.14 11.55
C VAL A 145 -5.14 2.47 10.19
N ARG A 146 -4.39 3.18 9.33
CA ARG A 146 -4.88 3.70 8.04
C ARG A 146 -4.57 2.80 6.85
N GLY A 147 -3.63 1.87 6.98
CA GLY A 147 -2.92 1.27 5.86
C GLY A 147 -1.76 2.13 5.40
N SER A 148 -1.08 1.71 4.34
CA SER A 148 0.08 2.43 3.80
C SER A 148 -0.29 3.85 3.36
N ASP A 149 0.33 4.86 3.98
CA ASP A 149 0.10 6.28 3.73
C ASP A 149 1.42 7.07 3.80
N LEU A 150 1.33 8.40 3.83
CA LEU A 150 2.48 9.29 3.88
C LEU A 150 3.08 9.37 5.28
N VAL A 151 4.41 9.53 5.35
CA VAL A 151 5.11 9.72 6.63
C VAL A 151 4.58 10.93 7.40
N VAL A 152 4.18 12.00 6.70
CA VAL A 152 3.64 13.21 7.35
C VAL A 152 2.30 12.95 8.06
N THR A 153 1.44 12.09 7.51
CA THR A 153 0.18 11.66 8.15
C THR A 153 0.47 10.77 9.34
N ALA A 154 1.39 9.82 9.23
CA ALA A 154 1.80 8.97 10.34
C ALA A 154 2.36 9.78 11.52
N VAL A 155 3.17 10.82 11.25
CA VAL A 155 3.68 11.74 12.28
C VAL A 155 2.55 12.56 12.93
N ALA A 156 1.59 13.04 12.15
CA ALA A 156 0.45 13.78 12.67
C ALA A 156 -0.42 12.90 13.58
N ASP A 157 -0.72 11.69 13.15
CA ASP A 157 -1.49 10.71 13.95
C ASP A 157 -0.77 10.34 15.25
N ALA A 158 0.54 10.08 15.17
CA ALA A 158 1.35 9.75 16.34
C ALA A 158 1.39 10.89 17.39
N ARG A 159 1.47 12.15 16.94
CA ARG A 159 1.38 13.30 17.84
C ARG A 159 0.02 13.39 18.53
N GLN A 160 -1.06 13.15 17.79
CA GLN A 160 -2.40 13.15 18.35
C GLN A 160 -2.57 12.02 19.37
N ALA A 161 -2.11 10.80 19.04
CA ALA A 161 -2.11 9.68 19.98
C ALA A 161 -1.31 9.96 21.24
N ALA A 162 -0.15 10.64 21.13
CA ALA A 162 0.65 11.02 22.29
C ALA A 162 -0.09 11.99 23.23
N LEU A 163 -0.81 12.98 22.70
CA LEU A 163 -1.65 13.87 23.52
C LEU A 163 -2.77 13.10 24.21
N SER A 164 -3.40 12.18 23.53
CA SER A 164 -4.44 11.31 24.08
C SER A 164 -3.91 10.38 25.18
N ILE A 165 -2.67 9.90 25.08
CA ILE A 165 -2.01 9.12 26.14
C ILE A 165 -1.85 9.98 27.41
N VAL A 166 -1.43 11.24 27.27
CA VAL A 166 -1.31 12.16 28.43
C VAL A 166 -2.67 12.33 29.11
N GLU A 167 -3.72 12.63 28.33
CA GLU A 167 -5.08 12.77 28.83
C GLU A 167 -5.57 11.49 29.56
N TYR A 168 -5.32 10.33 28.98
CA TYR A 168 -5.66 9.04 29.59
C TYR A 168 -4.93 8.83 30.93
N LEU A 169 -3.63 9.15 31.00
CA LEU A 169 -2.85 9.02 32.24
C LEU A 169 -3.33 9.97 33.33
N ASP A 170 -3.72 11.20 32.97
CA ASP A 170 -4.27 12.18 33.92
C ASP A 170 -5.61 11.69 34.50
N THR A 171 -6.47 11.06 33.69
CA THR A 171 -7.72 10.47 34.17
C THR A 171 -7.48 9.34 35.19
N LEU A 172 -6.47 8.47 34.93
CA LEU A 172 -6.07 7.41 35.86
C LEU A 172 -5.52 7.95 37.17
N GLN A 173 -4.72 9.00 37.12
CA GLN A 173 -4.17 9.63 38.34
C GLN A 173 -5.27 10.28 39.18
N SER A 174 -6.25 10.92 38.53
CA SER A 174 -7.38 11.54 39.20
C SER A 174 -8.28 10.51 39.90
N ALA A 175 -8.55 9.39 39.20
CA ALA A 175 -9.30 8.29 39.77
C ALA A 175 -8.62 7.67 41.02
N ARG A 176 -7.28 7.53 40.99
CA ARG A 176 -6.49 6.99 42.12
C ARG A 176 -6.46 7.93 43.36
N LYS A 177 -6.59 9.24 43.15
CA LYS A 177 -6.64 10.22 44.24
C LYS A 177 -8.01 10.30 44.91
N SER A 178 -9.05 9.82 44.20
CA SER A 178 -10.44 9.85 44.67
C SER A 178 -10.89 8.55 45.32
N ALA A 179 -10.09 7.50 45.27
CA ALA A 179 -10.32 6.17 45.84
C ALA A 179 -9.51 5.99 47.15
#